data_21b7c37669fd3b001ff0525869d8e371
#
_entry.id   21b7c37669fd3b001ff0525869d8e371
#
_cell.length_a   1.000
_cell.length_b   1.000
_cell.length_c   1.000
_cell.angle_alpha   90.00
_cell.angle_beta   90.00
_cell.angle_gamma   90.00
#
_symmetry.space_group_name_H-M   'P 1'
#
loop_
_entity.id
_entity.type
_entity.pdbx_description
1 polymer ?
#
loop_
_entity_poly.entity_id
_entity_poly.type
_entity_poly.pdbx_seq_one_letter_code
_entity_poly.pdbx_strand_id
1 'polypeptide(L)'
;KEDKIYALYKLLYGLQQPMNYMFGWDWAYNTQRYKRNEKNYCSSLPYLNSFEELYSYLVGRPYFGNLYQPHPYDLENHSKWNIRSRYYMCNFINMLCFNKAKTIEFRFLRPTYHWGVIQFWIYLFNNILQYAEQYTKEIIATNVDDINYEKLILDLSEDIPNSMDVF
;
A
#
# COMPACT_ATOMS: atom_id res chain seq x y z
N LYS A 1 -6.05 7.59 -14.40
CA LYS A 1 -5.55 6.31 -13.88
C LYS A 1 -4.44 6.53 -12.87
N GLU A 2 -3.52 7.42 -13.14
CA GLU A 2 -2.40 7.85 -12.30
C GLU A 2 -2.92 8.42 -10.99
N ASP A 3 -3.90 9.32 -11.07
CA ASP A 3 -4.57 9.91 -9.92
C ASP A 3 -5.15 8.84 -8.97
N LYS A 4 -5.79 7.79 -9.51
CA LYS A 4 -6.34 6.71 -8.69
C LYS A 4 -5.24 5.93 -7.97
N ILE A 5 -4.10 5.69 -8.63
CA ILE A 5 -2.96 5.02 -8.01
C ILE A 5 -2.35 5.89 -6.92
N TYR A 6 -2.21 7.19 -7.20
CA TYR A 6 -1.65 8.13 -6.23
C TYR A 6 -2.60 8.36 -5.03
N ALA A 7 -3.90 8.49 -5.27
CA ALA A 7 -4.90 8.59 -4.20
C ALA A 7 -4.85 7.37 -3.27
N LEU A 8 -4.79 6.16 -3.86
CA LEU A 8 -4.67 4.94 -3.08
C LEU A 8 -3.36 4.88 -2.28
N TYR A 9 -2.24 5.29 -2.89
CA TYR A 9 -0.97 5.37 -2.20
C TYR A 9 -1.03 6.33 -1.00
N LYS A 10 -1.55 7.54 -1.22
CA LYS A 10 -1.70 8.59 -0.22
C LYS A 10 -2.61 8.14 0.93
N LEU A 11 -3.72 7.48 0.59
CA LEU A 11 -4.63 6.89 1.57
C LEU A 11 -3.94 5.83 2.42
N LEU A 12 -3.24 4.87 1.79
CA LEU A 12 -2.51 3.81 2.50
C LEU A 12 -1.34 4.36 3.33
N TYR A 13 -0.70 5.44 2.87
CA TYR A 13 0.31 6.14 3.67
C TYR A 13 -0.30 6.65 4.98
N GLY A 14 -1.44 7.32 4.94
CA GLY A 14 -2.09 7.82 6.14
C GLY A 14 -2.66 6.72 7.04
N LEU A 15 -3.22 5.67 6.44
CA LEU A 15 -3.79 4.53 7.17
C LEU A 15 -2.74 3.61 7.81
N GLN A 16 -1.46 3.72 7.46
CA GLN A 16 -0.44 2.78 7.95
C GLN A 16 -0.32 2.76 9.47
N GLN A 17 -0.45 3.90 10.13
CA GLN A 17 -0.35 3.97 11.60
C GLN A 17 -1.59 3.38 12.29
N PRO A 18 -2.84 3.78 11.97
CA PRO A 18 -4.02 3.14 12.55
C PRO A 18 -4.12 1.65 12.23
N MET A 19 -3.78 1.22 11.02
CA MET A 19 -3.72 -0.21 10.69
C MET A 19 -2.70 -0.95 11.56
N ASN A 20 -1.59 -0.32 11.87
CA ASN A 20 -0.58 -0.88 12.75
C ASN A 20 -1.13 -1.16 14.16
N TYR A 21 -1.89 -0.22 14.72
CA TYR A 21 -2.57 -0.41 16.00
C TYR A 21 -3.65 -1.51 15.92
N MET A 22 -4.48 -1.46 14.90
CA MET A 22 -5.59 -2.41 14.72
C MET A 22 -5.10 -3.87 14.60
N PHE A 23 -4.01 -4.10 13.88
CA PHE A 23 -3.47 -5.45 13.67
C PHE A 23 -2.39 -5.85 14.68
N GLY A 24 -2.12 -5.03 15.69
CA GLY A 24 -1.08 -5.28 16.70
C GLY A 24 0.31 -5.41 16.05
N TRP A 25 0.57 -4.66 15.01
CA TRP A 25 1.81 -4.68 14.29
C TRP A 25 2.79 -3.69 14.90
N ASP A 26 3.79 -4.19 15.58
CA ASP A 26 4.87 -3.35 16.09
C ASP A 26 5.98 -3.21 15.03
N TRP A 27 5.94 -2.09 14.32
CA TRP A 27 6.97 -1.73 13.35
C TRP A 27 8.36 -1.66 13.97
N ALA A 28 8.45 -1.17 15.20
CA ALA A 28 9.70 -1.08 15.92
C ALA A 28 10.27 -2.46 16.21
N TYR A 29 9.42 -3.42 16.57
CA TYR A 29 9.81 -4.79 16.82
C TYR A 29 10.29 -5.49 15.54
N ASN A 30 9.57 -5.32 14.45
CA ASN A 30 9.96 -5.90 13.16
C ASN A 30 11.23 -5.26 12.58
N THR A 31 11.38 -3.95 12.70
CA THR A 31 12.60 -3.26 12.30
C THR A 31 13.81 -3.70 13.14
N GLN A 32 13.62 -4.00 14.43
CA GLN A 32 14.70 -4.50 15.30
C GLN A 32 15.05 -5.97 15.02
N ARG A 33 14.05 -6.82 14.78
CA ARG A 33 14.27 -8.25 14.53
C ARG A 33 15.02 -8.51 13.23
N TYR A 34 14.85 -7.63 12.23
CA TYR A 34 15.51 -7.73 10.93
C TYR A 34 16.76 -6.85 10.78
N LYS A 35 17.14 -6.09 11.79
CA LYS A 35 18.39 -5.30 11.79
C LYS A 35 19.65 -6.13 11.50
N ARG A 36 19.60 -7.43 11.72
CA ARG A 36 20.75 -8.31 11.47
C ARG A 36 21.16 -8.44 10.00
N ASN A 37 20.28 -8.09 9.04
CA ASN A 37 20.52 -8.31 7.61
C ASN A 37 20.38 -7.04 6.76
N GLU A 38 20.41 -5.84 7.33
CA GLU A 38 20.32 -4.53 6.63
C GLU A 38 19.11 -4.37 5.67
N LYS A 39 18.20 -5.33 5.66
CA LYS A 39 17.02 -5.36 4.79
C LYS A 39 15.77 -5.35 5.65
N ASN A 40 15.22 -4.15 5.84
CA ASN A 40 13.92 -4.00 6.50
C ASN A 40 12.82 -4.50 5.57
N TYR A 41 12.28 -5.68 5.83
CA TYR A 41 11.03 -6.15 5.21
C TYR A 41 9.85 -5.44 5.88
N CYS A 42 8.86 -5.00 5.11
CA CYS A 42 7.68 -4.27 5.58
C CYS A 42 7.99 -2.90 6.21
N SER A 43 8.84 -2.12 5.58
CA SER A 43 9.06 -0.73 5.95
C SER A 43 7.80 0.11 5.74
N SER A 44 7.66 1.19 6.52
CA SER A 44 6.61 2.19 6.32
C SER A 44 6.69 2.80 4.92
N LEU A 45 5.54 3.16 4.36
CA LEU A 45 5.49 3.95 3.14
C LEU A 45 6.06 5.33 3.43
N PRO A 46 6.95 5.89 2.59
CA PRO A 46 7.39 7.26 2.71
C PRO A 46 6.29 8.23 2.30
N TYR A 47 6.35 9.48 2.79
CA TYR A 47 5.50 10.54 2.27
C TYR A 47 6.01 10.99 0.89
N LEU A 48 5.14 11.01 -0.09
CA LEU A 48 5.43 11.43 -1.46
C LEU A 48 4.30 12.37 -1.92
N ASN A 49 4.66 13.48 -2.56
CA ASN A 49 3.74 14.60 -2.79
C ASN A 49 2.98 14.51 -4.11
N SER A 50 3.41 13.65 -5.03
CA SER A 50 2.78 13.52 -6.33
C SER A 50 2.95 12.13 -6.92
N PHE A 51 2.19 11.84 -7.98
CA PHE A 51 2.35 10.60 -8.73
C PHE A 51 3.74 10.49 -9.38
N GLU A 52 4.30 11.58 -9.88
CA GLU A 52 5.64 11.63 -10.49
C GLU A 52 6.71 11.27 -9.47
N GLU A 53 6.58 11.78 -8.24
CA GLU A 53 7.49 11.45 -7.14
C GLU A 53 7.35 9.99 -6.74
N LEU A 54 6.10 9.49 -6.60
CA LEU A 54 5.81 8.09 -6.33
C LEU A 54 6.44 7.17 -7.38
N TYR A 55 6.23 7.47 -8.66
CA TYR A 55 6.79 6.70 -9.75
C TYR A 55 8.31 6.69 -9.71
N SER A 56 8.91 7.89 -9.63
CA SER A 56 10.37 8.04 -9.62
C SER A 56 11.01 7.34 -8.44
N TYR A 57 10.38 7.42 -7.28
CA TYR A 57 10.88 6.79 -6.05
C TYR A 57 10.81 5.26 -6.09
N LEU A 58 9.67 4.69 -6.52
CA LEU A 58 9.46 3.23 -6.52
C LEU A 58 10.10 2.55 -7.72
N VAL A 59 10.07 3.21 -8.89
CA VAL A 59 10.60 2.64 -10.14
C VAL A 59 12.08 2.99 -10.34
N GLY A 60 12.58 4.02 -9.63
CA GLY A 60 13.97 4.44 -9.66
C GLY A 60 14.35 5.23 -10.92
N ARG A 61 13.38 5.85 -11.59
CA ARG A 61 13.59 6.68 -12.77
C ARG A 61 12.52 7.76 -12.94
N PRO A 62 12.78 8.85 -13.69
CA PRO A 62 11.80 9.90 -13.93
C PRO A 62 10.54 9.39 -14.63
N TYR A 63 9.40 9.98 -14.28
CA TYR A 63 8.15 9.77 -14.96
C TYR A 63 8.04 10.70 -16.18
N PHE A 64 7.73 10.16 -17.36
CA PHE A 64 7.63 10.91 -18.61
C PHE A 64 6.19 11.01 -19.14
N GLY A 65 5.20 10.99 -18.27
CA GLY A 65 3.80 11.18 -18.65
C GLY A 65 3.09 9.94 -19.21
N ASN A 66 3.73 8.79 -19.23
CA ASN A 66 3.12 7.56 -19.72
C ASN A 66 3.56 6.32 -18.92
N LEU A 67 2.61 5.72 -18.20
CA LEU A 67 2.81 4.45 -17.49
C LEU A 67 3.11 3.26 -18.42
N TYR A 68 2.79 3.41 -19.71
CA TYR A 68 2.78 2.30 -20.67
C TYR A 68 3.95 2.30 -21.64
N GLN A 69 4.91 3.19 -21.47
CA GLN A 69 6.13 3.10 -22.28
C GLN A 69 6.98 1.93 -21.82
N PRO A 70 7.20 0.92 -22.66
CA PRO A 70 8.11 -0.16 -22.34
C PRO A 70 9.51 0.43 -22.12
N HIS A 71 10.09 0.15 -20.97
CA HIS A 71 11.48 0.52 -20.75
C HIS A 71 12.37 -0.56 -21.37
N PRO A 72 13.51 -0.20 -21.99
CA PRO A 72 14.46 -1.17 -22.50
C PRO A 72 14.93 -2.19 -21.46
N TYR A 73 14.89 -1.82 -20.17
CA TYR A 73 15.21 -2.70 -19.04
C TYR A 73 14.04 -3.60 -18.59
N ASP A 74 12.82 -3.38 -19.05
CA ASP A 74 11.66 -4.21 -18.67
C ASP A 74 11.76 -5.62 -19.26
N LEU A 75 12.53 -5.79 -20.32
CA LEU A 75 12.69 -7.06 -21.03
C LEU A 75 13.84 -7.92 -20.52
N GLU A 76 14.88 -7.35 -19.91
CA GLU A 76 16.10 -8.10 -19.63
C GLU A 76 16.53 -8.19 -18.16
N ASN A 77 16.07 -7.34 -17.26
CA ASN A 77 16.64 -7.27 -15.91
C ASN A 77 15.65 -7.01 -14.77
N HIS A 78 14.74 -7.93 -14.52
CA HIS A 78 13.89 -7.92 -13.32
C HIS A 78 14.65 -7.89 -11.99
N SER A 79 15.95 -8.19 -11.99
CA SER A 79 16.77 -8.26 -10.78
C SER A 79 17.38 -6.92 -10.35
N LYS A 80 17.39 -5.90 -11.23
CA LYS A 80 18.00 -4.58 -10.95
C LYS A 80 16.99 -3.49 -10.58
N TRP A 81 15.72 -3.78 -10.55
CA TRP A 81 14.69 -2.86 -10.08
C TRP A 81 14.97 -2.50 -8.62
N ASN A 82 14.73 -1.25 -8.30
CA ASN A 82 14.99 -0.75 -6.95
C ASN A 82 14.36 -1.68 -5.92
N ILE A 83 15.20 -2.56 -5.38
CA ILE A 83 14.81 -3.65 -4.47
C ILE A 83 14.08 -3.08 -3.25
N ARG A 84 14.30 -1.80 -2.92
CA ARG A 84 13.67 -1.14 -1.77
C ARG A 84 12.14 -1.12 -1.85
N SER A 85 11.56 -0.95 -3.02
CA SER A 85 10.10 -0.92 -3.18
C SER A 85 9.42 -2.24 -2.81
N ARG A 86 10.13 -3.36 -2.84
CA ARG A 86 9.61 -4.66 -2.40
C ARG A 86 9.49 -4.79 -0.89
N TYR A 87 10.12 -3.92 -0.13
CA TYR A 87 10.21 -4.05 1.33
C TYR A 87 9.26 -3.13 2.07
N TYR A 88 8.45 -2.37 1.35
CA TYR A 88 7.37 -1.59 1.96
C TYR A 88 6.19 -2.47 2.35
N MET A 89 5.40 -1.99 3.31
CA MET A 89 4.17 -2.63 3.75
C MET A 89 3.20 -2.93 2.60
N CYS A 90 3.20 -2.08 1.58
CA CYS A 90 2.47 -2.26 0.34
C CYS A 90 3.42 -2.15 -0.84
N ASN A 91 3.42 -3.15 -1.70
CA ASN A 91 4.22 -3.14 -2.91
C ASN A 91 3.36 -2.70 -4.11
N PHE A 92 3.63 -1.51 -4.63
CA PHE A 92 2.95 -0.90 -5.76
C PHE A 92 3.61 -1.18 -7.12
N ILE A 93 4.76 -1.84 -7.16
CA ILE A 93 5.54 -2.02 -8.40
C ILE A 93 4.70 -2.61 -9.52
N ASN A 94 3.86 -3.59 -9.23
CA ASN A 94 3.02 -4.21 -10.25
C ASN A 94 1.98 -3.25 -10.85
N MET A 95 1.55 -2.23 -10.09
CA MET A 95 0.65 -1.19 -10.58
C MET A 95 1.33 -0.21 -11.53
N LEU A 96 2.63 0.01 -11.33
CA LEU A 96 3.44 1.00 -12.04
C LEU A 96 4.14 0.42 -13.27
N CYS A 97 4.30 -0.89 -13.35
CA CYS A 97 5.03 -1.56 -14.42
C CYS A 97 4.09 -2.04 -15.54
N PHE A 98 4.52 -1.86 -16.78
CA PHE A 98 3.71 -2.16 -17.97
C PHE A 98 3.29 -3.62 -18.10
N ASN A 99 4.22 -4.55 -17.92
CA ASN A 99 4.01 -5.99 -18.20
C ASN A 99 3.62 -6.81 -16.97
N LYS A 100 3.24 -6.15 -15.86
CA LYS A 100 2.87 -6.85 -14.63
C LYS A 100 1.36 -6.89 -14.46
N ALA A 101 0.89 -7.89 -13.75
CA ALA A 101 -0.47 -7.91 -13.25
C ALA A 101 -0.71 -6.64 -12.43
N LYS A 102 -1.86 -5.97 -12.65
CA LYS A 102 -2.20 -4.72 -11.96
C LYS A 102 -2.65 -5.04 -10.52
N THR A 103 -1.71 -5.48 -9.70
CA THR A 103 -1.94 -5.93 -8.32
C THR A 103 -1.14 -5.10 -7.33
N ILE A 104 -1.66 -5.03 -6.11
CA ILE A 104 -0.95 -4.53 -4.95
C ILE A 104 -0.71 -5.71 -4.02
N GLU A 105 0.48 -5.80 -3.48
CA GLU A 105 0.83 -6.83 -2.50
C GLU A 105 0.89 -6.20 -1.11
N PHE A 106 0.00 -6.63 -0.22
CA PHE A 106 0.01 -6.24 1.19
C PHE A 106 0.90 -7.20 1.97
N ARG A 107 1.94 -6.68 2.62
CA ARG A 107 3.00 -7.49 3.26
C ARG A 107 3.01 -7.44 4.77
N PHE A 108 2.21 -6.58 5.37
CA PHE A 108 2.20 -6.37 6.82
C PHE A 108 1.28 -7.33 7.58
N LEU A 109 0.52 -8.16 6.88
CA LEU A 109 -0.39 -9.11 7.49
C LEU A 109 0.38 -10.26 8.15
N ARG A 110 0.01 -10.58 9.40
CA ARG A 110 0.56 -11.75 10.08
C ARG A 110 -0.03 -13.03 9.49
N PRO A 111 0.74 -14.11 9.37
CA PRO A 111 0.18 -15.41 9.05
C PRO A 111 -0.89 -15.79 10.07
N THR A 112 -2.04 -16.24 9.59
CA THR A 112 -3.14 -16.71 10.43
C THR A 112 -3.89 -17.82 9.73
N TYR A 113 -4.41 -18.77 10.53
CA TYR A 113 -5.34 -19.80 10.08
C TYR A 113 -6.79 -19.46 10.46
N HIS A 114 -7.00 -18.34 11.14
CA HIS A 114 -8.33 -17.92 11.56
C HIS A 114 -9.07 -17.30 10.40
N TRP A 115 -10.09 -18.00 9.89
CA TRP A 115 -10.83 -17.61 8.71
C TRP A 115 -11.48 -16.23 8.81
N GLY A 116 -12.07 -15.91 9.97
CA GLY A 116 -12.68 -14.61 10.20
C GLY A 116 -11.69 -13.44 10.08
N VAL A 117 -10.44 -13.63 10.53
CA VAL A 117 -9.39 -12.62 10.35
C VAL A 117 -9.04 -12.44 8.88
N ILE A 118 -8.96 -13.53 8.11
CA ILE A 118 -8.70 -13.47 6.67
C ILE A 118 -9.83 -12.74 5.94
N GLN A 119 -11.09 -13.08 6.25
CA GLN A 119 -12.26 -12.39 5.69
C GLN A 119 -12.25 -10.91 6.02
N PHE A 120 -12.01 -10.55 7.28
CA PHE A 120 -11.91 -9.15 7.71
C PHE A 120 -10.90 -8.37 6.85
N TRP A 121 -9.70 -8.91 6.63
CA TRP A 121 -8.70 -8.26 5.80
C TRP A 121 -9.15 -8.08 4.35
N ILE A 122 -9.77 -9.11 3.76
CA ILE A 122 -10.26 -9.03 2.38
C ILE A 122 -11.30 -7.92 2.25
N TYR A 123 -12.27 -7.85 3.16
CA TYR A 123 -13.30 -6.82 3.15
C TYR A 123 -12.71 -5.43 3.39
N LEU A 124 -11.86 -5.27 4.40
CA LEU A 124 -11.23 -3.98 4.71
C LEU A 124 -10.44 -3.44 3.51
N PHE A 125 -9.61 -4.28 2.88
CA PHE A 125 -8.85 -3.83 1.71
C PHE A 125 -9.73 -3.51 0.52
N ASN A 126 -10.80 -4.25 0.32
CA ASN A 126 -11.78 -3.93 -0.71
C ASN A 126 -12.44 -2.56 -0.44
N ASN A 127 -12.84 -2.29 0.80
CA ASN A 127 -13.41 -0.99 1.19
C ASN A 127 -12.40 0.15 1.00
N ILE A 128 -11.14 -0.05 1.37
CA ILE A 128 -10.05 0.94 1.13
C ILE A 128 -9.90 1.22 -0.38
N LEU A 129 -9.90 0.18 -1.22
CA LEU A 129 -9.79 0.34 -2.67
C LEU A 129 -10.98 1.10 -3.25
N GLN A 130 -12.20 0.74 -2.84
CA GLN A 130 -13.43 1.42 -3.29
C GLN A 130 -13.46 2.87 -2.84
N TYR A 131 -13.09 3.14 -1.60
CA TYR A 131 -13.01 4.51 -1.07
C TYR A 131 -12.00 5.36 -1.85
N ALA A 132 -10.80 4.82 -2.11
CA ALA A 132 -9.79 5.52 -2.91
C ALA A 132 -10.25 5.81 -4.34
N GLU A 133 -11.01 4.88 -4.94
CA GLU A 133 -11.57 5.08 -6.28
C GLU A 133 -12.68 6.13 -6.29
N GLN A 134 -13.58 6.08 -5.33
CA GLN A 134 -14.72 7.00 -5.21
C GLN A 134 -14.28 8.42 -4.89
N TYR A 135 -13.35 8.61 -3.98
CA TYR A 135 -12.91 9.91 -3.44
C TYR A 135 -11.51 10.32 -3.92
N THR A 136 -11.15 9.88 -5.14
CA THR A 136 -9.81 10.13 -5.72
C THR A 136 -9.40 11.61 -5.66
N LYS A 137 -10.29 12.52 -6.08
CA LYS A 137 -9.99 13.96 -6.16
C LYS A 137 -9.84 14.58 -4.78
N GLU A 138 -10.73 14.23 -3.87
CA GLU A 138 -10.77 14.71 -2.49
C GLU A 138 -9.51 14.26 -1.74
N ILE A 139 -9.12 12.99 -1.87
CA ILE A 139 -7.92 12.44 -1.25
C ILE A 139 -6.66 13.18 -1.75
N ILE A 140 -6.58 13.46 -3.06
CA ILE A 140 -5.43 14.17 -3.62
C ILE A 140 -5.39 15.62 -3.13
N ALA A 141 -6.54 16.30 -3.09
CA ALA A 141 -6.64 17.71 -2.74
C ALA A 141 -6.45 17.98 -1.23
N THR A 142 -6.82 17.02 -0.36
CA THR A 142 -6.75 17.20 1.09
C THR A 142 -5.32 16.98 1.58
N ASN A 143 -4.84 17.82 2.50
CA ASN A 143 -3.56 17.56 3.15
C ASN A 143 -3.64 16.26 3.98
N VAL A 144 -2.57 15.48 3.99
CA VAL A 144 -2.50 14.23 4.77
C VAL A 144 -2.79 14.48 6.25
N ASP A 145 -2.27 15.56 6.81
CA ASP A 145 -2.43 15.90 8.23
C ASP A 145 -3.86 16.35 8.60
N ASP A 146 -4.70 16.69 7.61
CA ASP A 146 -6.07 17.13 7.82
C ASP A 146 -7.08 15.96 7.85
N ILE A 147 -6.64 14.74 7.58
CA ILE A 147 -7.50 13.56 7.55
C ILE A 147 -7.39 12.81 8.88
N ASN A 148 -8.53 12.57 9.53
CA ASN A 148 -8.59 11.70 10.70
C ASN A 148 -8.59 10.21 10.26
N TYR A 149 -7.41 9.66 10.09
CA TYR A 149 -7.24 8.28 9.62
C TYR A 149 -7.68 7.22 10.63
N GLU A 150 -7.66 7.53 11.93
CA GLU A 150 -8.16 6.62 12.97
C GLU A 150 -9.68 6.45 12.84
N LYS A 151 -10.40 7.56 12.65
CA LYS A 151 -11.82 7.51 12.37
C LYS A 151 -12.11 6.82 11.04
N LEU A 152 -11.36 7.19 9.99
CA LEU A 152 -11.57 6.64 8.65
C LEU A 152 -11.41 5.11 8.62
N ILE A 153 -10.41 4.54 9.31
CA ILE A 153 -10.23 3.08 9.33
C ILE A 153 -11.37 2.39 10.07
N LEU A 154 -11.92 3.02 11.11
CA LEU A 154 -13.09 2.50 11.82
C LEU A 154 -14.32 2.52 10.91
N ASP A 155 -14.60 3.65 10.26
CA ASP A 155 -15.73 3.80 9.31
C ASP A 155 -15.62 2.74 8.18
N LEU A 156 -14.43 2.50 7.64
CA LEU A 156 -14.18 1.49 6.60
C LEU A 156 -14.30 0.04 7.10
N SER A 157 -14.28 -0.17 8.40
CA SER A 157 -14.42 -1.50 9.03
C SER A 157 -15.81 -1.78 9.60
N GLU A 158 -16.69 -0.78 9.72
CA GLU A 158 -18.03 -0.95 10.33
C GLU A 158 -18.93 -1.92 9.55
N ASP A 159 -18.90 -1.87 8.22
CA ASP A 159 -19.73 -2.70 7.35
C ASP A 159 -19.16 -4.12 7.11
N ILE A 160 -18.07 -4.48 7.79
CA ILE A 160 -17.49 -5.80 7.65
C ILE A 160 -18.33 -6.79 8.45
N PRO A 161 -18.89 -7.84 7.81
CA PRO A 161 -19.69 -8.84 8.50
C PRO A 161 -18.93 -9.43 9.69
N ASN A 162 -19.55 -9.40 10.86
CA ASN A 162 -18.98 -10.04 12.04
C ASN A 162 -18.83 -11.54 11.75
N SER A 163 -17.60 -11.97 11.54
CA SER A 163 -17.29 -13.37 11.27
C SER A 163 -17.57 -14.31 12.45
N MET A 164 -18.01 -13.75 13.60
CA MET A 164 -18.42 -14.54 14.77
C MET A 164 -19.81 -15.17 14.61
N ASP A 165 -20.65 -14.73 13.68
CA ASP A 165 -22.00 -15.26 13.48
C ASP A 165 -22.06 -16.46 12.51
N VAL A 166 -20.91 -16.98 12.08
CA VAL A 166 -20.81 -18.06 11.09
C VAL A 166 -20.29 -19.38 11.70
N PHE A 167 -20.26 -19.49 13.04
CA PHE A 167 -19.92 -20.75 13.72
C PHE A 167 -20.95 -21.10 14.80
#